data_f398491f7ba08b577151452b069e0424
#
_entry.id   f398491f7ba08b577151452b069e0424
#
_cell.length_a   1.000
_cell.length_b   1.000
_cell.length_c   1.000
_cell.angle_alpha   90.00
_cell.angle_beta   90.00
_cell.angle_gamma   90.00
#
_symmetry.space_group_name_H-M   'P 1'
#
loop_
_entity.id
_entity.type
_entity.pdbx_description
1 polymer ?
#
loop_
_entity_poly.entity_id
_entity_poly.type
_entity_poly.pdbx_seq_one_letter_code
_entity_poly.pdbx_strand_id
1 'polypeptide(L)'
;ATRMIAGSDIRAEALRLQAGFINAGAVVLETSILQPADLLLDLYGEDIRARAYVTSDPLRGEQMLRPDFTVPVVQMHMAEGAEPARYTYAGEVFRRQQDDMARANEYFQVGYEIFDRQNPAAADAEVFVQIYNALHGLSLRAATGDIGILTAAVAGLQTTDARKHALLRHVWRPNRFKALLEQFSGRKPVPASRRALLSAKTGVAIEAPMIGLRSRDAIQTRIDHLHQDAIADPLSNAEVDLLDAILQVRDRVPQALASLRDIATQMPALTPSLDRLEARMAAVMTRGIAVETLDFEASYGRTSMEYYDGFVFGFYAEGRSDLPPVALGGRYDALTLRLGQGREIPAVGGVIRPDLMLNLGADA
;
A
#
# COMPACT_ATOMS: atom_id res chain seq x y z
N ALA A 1 -22.62 -24.78 -6.13
CA ALA A 1 -21.46 -25.51 -5.60
C ALA A 1 -20.23 -25.00 -6.34
N THR A 2 -19.30 -24.33 -5.65
CA THR A 2 -18.04 -23.86 -6.23
C THR A 2 -17.27 -25.09 -6.72
N ARG A 3 -17.01 -25.17 -8.01
CA ARG A 3 -16.21 -26.24 -8.60
C ARG A 3 -14.80 -26.18 -8.01
N MET A 4 -14.32 -27.27 -7.42
CA MET A 4 -12.91 -27.36 -7.02
C MET A 4 -12.04 -27.37 -8.28
N ILE A 5 -11.23 -26.33 -8.47
CA ILE A 5 -10.28 -26.25 -9.56
C ILE A 5 -9.06 -27.09 -9.19
N ALA A 6 -8.59 -27.91 -10.12
CA ALA A 6 -7.40 -28.71 -9.89
C ALA A 6 -6.13 -27.84 -9.78
N GLY A 7 -5.23 -28.18 -8.90
CA GLY A 7 -3.96 -27.45 -8.75
C GLY A 7 -3.11 -27.43 -10.04
N SER A 8 -3.26 -28.48 -10.89
CA SER A 8 -2.64 -28.52 -12.22
C SER A 8 -3.15 -27.41 -13.13
N ASP A 9 -4.46 -27.11 -13.08
CA ASP A 9 -5.10 -26.09 -13.92
C ASP A 9 -4.65 -24.69 -13.48
N ILE A 10 -4.56 -24.48 -12.17
CA ILE A 10 -4.04 -23.22 -11.59
C ILE A 10 -2.60 -22.98 -12.03
N ARG A 11 -1.74 -24.01 -11.99
CA ARG A 11 -0.35 -23.89 -12.43
C ARG A 11 -0.23 -23.67 -13.94
N ALA A 12 -1.06 -24.34 -14.74
CA ALA A 12 -1.09 -24.14 -16.19
C ALA A 12 -1.49 -22.69 -16.53
N GLU A 13 -2.51 -22.14 -15.87
CA GLU A 13 -2.94 -20.77 -16.05
C GLU A 13 -1.85 -19.78 -15.58
N ALA A 14 -1.20 -20.05 -14.45
CA ALA A 14 -0.08 -19.26 -13.96
C ALA A 14 1.06 -19.17 -14.98
N LEU A 15 1.42 -20.29 -15.59
CA LEU A 15 2.46 -20.34 -16.63
C LEU A 15 2.04 -19.58 -17.90
N ARG A 16 0.77 -19.65 -18.29
CA ARG A 16 0.23 -18.89 -19.41
C ARG A 16 0.34 -17.38 -19.16
N LEU A 17 -0.04 -16.91 -17.97
CA LEU A 17 0.06 -15.50 -17.55
C LEU A 17 1.53 -15.06 -17.53
N GLN A 18 2.40 -15.85 -16.95
CA GLN A 18 3.83 -15.57 -16.87
C GLN A 18 4.48 -15.48 -18.25
N ALA A 19 4.09 -16.36 -19.20
CA ALA A 19 4.55 -16.29 -20.58
C ALA A 19 4.17 -14.95 -21.24
N GLY A 20 3.00 -14.39 -20.96
CA GLY A 20 2.59 -13.06 -21.41
C GLY A 20 3.55 -11.97 -20.90
N PHE A 21 3.92 -12.03 -19.62
CA PHE A 21 4.86 -11.07 -19.05
C PHE A 21 6.30 -11.25 -19.58
N ILE A 22 6.74 -12.47 -19.83
CA ILE A 22 8.02 -12.75 -20.49
C ILE A 22 8.04 -12.12 -21.89
N ASN A 23 6.95 -12.25 -22.64
CA ASN A 23 6.82 -11.63 -23.97
C ASN A 23 6.83 -10.09 -23.90
N ALA A 24 6.42 -9.50 -22.77
CA ALA A 24 6.55 -8.07 -22.48
C ALA A 24 7.95 -7.67 -22.00
N GLY A 25 8.92 -8.59 -22.00
CA GLY A 25 10.32 -8.33 -21.66
C GLY A 25 10.69 -8.61 -20.20
N ALA A 26 9.84 -9.30 -19.44
CA ALA A 26 10.17 -9.64 -18.05
C ALA A 26 11.15 -10.83 -17.96
N VAL A 27 12.08 -10.71 -17.03
CA VAL A 27 12.95 -11.81 -16.59
C VAL A 27 12.26 -12.57 -15.47
N VAL A 28 12.30 -13.90 -15.54
CA VAL A 28 11.73 -14.76 -14.49
C VAL A 28 12.61 -14.70 -13.25
N LEU A 29 12.00 -14.40 -12.10
CA LEU A 29 12.65 -14.50 -10.80
C LEU A 29 12.04 -15.63 -9.98
N GLU A 30 12.91 -16.39 -9.33
CA GLU A 30 12.54 -17.36 -8.31
C GLU A 30 12.98 -16.84 -6.94
N THR A 31 12.08 -16.84 -5.97
CA THR A 31 12.36 -16.40 -4.60
C THR A 31 12.07 -17.50 -3.62
N SER A 32 12.83 -17.56 -2.53
CA SER A 32 12.62 -18.56 -1.48
C SER A 32 11.24 -18.41 -0.83
N ILE A 33 10.61 -19.53 -0.51
CA ILE A 33 9.36 -19.55 0.27
C ILE A 33 9.60 -19.07 1.70
N LEU A 34 10.69 -19.52 2.31
CA LEU A 34 11.11 -19.10 3.65
C LEU A 34 11.85 -17.76 3.56
N GLN A 35 11.39 -16.79 4.32
CA GLN A 35 11.96 -15.43 4.42
C GLN A 35 12.38 -15.16 5.85
N PRO A 36 13.48 -14.43 6.10
CA PRO A 36 13.85 -13.99 7.45
C PRO A 36 12.72 -13.19 8.08
N ALA A 37 12.28 -13.57 9.29
CA ALA A 37 11.17 -12.90 9.96
C ALA A 37 11.52 -11.44 10.32
N ASP A 38 12.75 -11.17 10.73
CA ASP A 38 13.21 -9.83 11.12
C ASP A 38 12.99 -8.80 10.03
N LEU A 39 13.25 -9.15 8.78
CA LEU A 39 13.02 -8.25 7.65
C LEU A 39 11.56 -7.86 7.51
N LEU A 40 10.65 -8.83 7.58
CA LEU A 40 9.22 -8.58 7.43
C LEU A 40 8.66 -7.83 8.65
N LEU A 41 9.18 -8.12 9.85
CA LEU A 41 8.85 -7.38 11.07
C LEU A 41 9.31 -5.93 11.01
N ASP A 42 10.51 -5.67 10.49
CA ASP A 42 11.04 -4.32 10.31
C ASP A 42 10.22 -3.51 9.30
N LEU A 43 9.68 -4.15 8.28
CA LEU A 43 8.86 -3.51 7.26
C LEU A 43 7.42 -3.25 7.71
N TYR A 44 6.78 -4.26 8.31
CA TYR A 44 5.35 -4.26 8.61
C TYR A 44 5.02 -4.12 10.10
N GLY A 45 6.04 -4.20 10.98
CA GLY A 45 5.84 -4.26 12.41
C GLY A 45 5.27 -5.59 12.90
N GLU A 46 4.98 -5.68 14.20
CA GLU A 46 4.47 -6.92 14.84
C GLU A 46 3.11 -7.38 14.29
N ASP A 47 2.34 -6.51 13.66
CA ASP A 47 1.04 -6.84 13.09
C ASP A 47 1.14 -7.92 11.98
N ILE A 48 2.31 -8.06 11.33
CA ILE A 48 2.53 -9.11 10.32
C ILE A 48 2.46 -10.51 10.91
N ARG A 49 2.86 -10.71 12.19
CA ARG A 49 2.79 -12.02 12.87
C ARG A 49 1.39 -12.58 12.92
N ALA A 50 0.38 -11.73 13.01
CA ALA A 50 -1.01 -12.16 13.00
C ALA A 50 -1.45 -12.71 11.65
N ARG A 51 -0.82 -12.23 10.56
CA ARG A 51 -1.17 -12.56 9.17
C ARG A 51 -0.18 -13.50 8.47
N ALA A 52 0.93 -13.83 9.11
CA ALA A 52 1.99 -14.68 8.54
C ALA A 52 2.04 -16.05 9.23
N TYR A 53 2.55 -17.03 8.50
CA TYR A 53 2.96 -18.31 9.06
C TYR A 53 4.43 -18.21 9.45
N VAL A 54 4.71 -18.47 10.72
CA VAL A 54 6.04 -18.35 11.32
C VAL A 54 6.56 -19.75 11.67
N THR A 55 7.85 -19.97 11.42
CA THR A 55 8.57 -21.18 11.81
C THR A 55 9.94 -20.83 12.40
N SER A 56 10.59 -21.77 13.05
CA SER A 56 11.89 -21.56 13.70
C SER A 56 12.94 -22.49 13.08
N ASP A 57 14.08 -21.91 12.72
CA ASP A 57 15.26 -22.62 12.24
C ASP A 57 16.40 -22.46 13.28
N PRO A 58 16.99 -23.54 13.80
CA PRO A 58 18.02 -23.46 14.83
C PRO A 58 19.27 -22.68 14.41
N LEU A 59 19.56 -22.61 13.12
CA LEU A 59 20.75 -21.91 12.57
C LEU A 59 20.43 -20.52 12.02
N ARG A 60 19.20 -20.31 11.51
CA ARG A 60 18.79 -19.08 10.83
C ARG A 60 17.82 -18.21 11.63
N GLY A 61 17.40 -18.69 12.82
CA GLY A 61 16.43 -17.99 13.65
C GLY A 61 15.00 -18.15 13.16
N GLU A 62 14.18 -17.14 13.46
CA GLU A 62 12.77 -17.15 13.06
C GLU A 62 12.62 -16.85 11.56
N GLN A 63 11.78 -17.64 10.91
CA GLN A 63 11.48 -17.52 9.48
C GLN A 63 9.97 -17.37 9.29
N MET A 64 9.56 -16.72 8.20
CA MET A 64 8.18 -16.62 7.76
C MET A 64 8.00 -17.24 6.38
N LEU A 65 6.88 -17.92 6.15
CA LEU A 65 6.45 -18.23 4.79
C LEU A 65 6.09 -16.93 4.09
N ARG A 66 6.59 -16.72 2.87
CA ARG A 66 6.39 -15.46 2.13
C ARG A 66 4.91 -15.10 2.01
N PRO A 67 4.49 -13.93 2.47
CA PRO A 67 3.12 -13.45 2.33
C PRO A 67 2.86 -12.80 0.96
N ASP A 68 3.93 -12.42 0.25
CA ASP A 68 3.95 -11.90 -1.12
C ASP A 68 5.34 -12.08 -1.75
N PHE A 69 5.47 -11.67 -3.00
CA PHE A 69 6.74 -11.71 -3.74
C PHE A 69 7.45 -10.36 -3.78
N THR A 70 6.76 -9.26 -3.55
CA THR A 70 7.30 -7.91 -3.79
C THR A 70 8.54 -7.65 -2.94
N VAL A 71 8.51 -7.97 -1.64
CA VAL A 71 9.66 -7.74 -0.75
C VAL A 71 10.90 -8.52 -1.20
N PRO A 72 10.85 -9.85 -1.42
CA PRO A 72 12.02 -10.57 -1.91
C PRO A 72 12.48 -10.12 -3.31
N VAL A 73 11.59 -9.73 -4.21
CA VAL A 73 11.96 -9.21 -5.54
C VAL A 73 12.69 -7.87 -5.40
N VAL A 74 12.18 -6.96 -4.58
CA VAL A 74 12.86 -5.68 -4.29
C VAL A 74 14.25 -5.92 -3.70
N GLN A 75 14.40 -6.84 -2.75
CA GLN A 75 15.71 -7.17 -2.18
C GLN A 75 16.70 -7.64 -3.26
N MET A 76 16.27 -8.56 -4.13
CA MET A 76 17.11 -9.08 -5.22
C MET A 76 17.53 -7.95 -6.17
N HIS A 77 16.56 -7.10 -6.57
CA HIS A 77 16.86 -5.97 -7.44
C HIS A 77 17.81 -4.94 -6.80
N MET A 78 17.56 -4.57 -5.54
CA MET A 78 18.38 -3.59 -4.83
C MET A 78 19.80 -4.08 -4.56
N ALA A 79 20.04 -5.39 -4.52
CA ALA A 79 21.38 -5.96 -4.38
C ALA A 79 22.21 -5.84 -5.66
N GLU A 80 21.66 -6.21 -6.81
CA GLU A 80 22.44 -6.40 -8.05
C GLU A 80 21.73 -5.93 -9.33
N GLY A 81 20.48 -5.45 -9.23
CA GLY A 81 19.66 -5.13 -10.41
C GLY A 81 20.12 -3.88 -11.16
N ALA A 82 20.14 -3.97 -12.47
CA ALA A 82 20.34 -2.83 -13.38
C ALA A 82 18.97 -2.26 -13.79
N GLU A 83 18.91 -0.95 -14.01
CA GLU A 83 17.71 -0.25 -14.47
C GLU A 83 17.79 0.10 -15.98
N PRO A 84 16.68 0.08 -16.71
CA PRO A 84 15.35 -0.40 -16.28
C PRO A 84 15.29 -1.93 -16.17
N ALA A 85 14.48 -2.45 -15.26
CA ALA A 85 14.27 -3.88 -15.09
C ALA A 85 12.79 -4.25 -15.09
N ARG A 86 12.47 -5.41 -15.66
CA ARG A 86 11.16 -6.03 -15.65
C ARG A 86 11.29 -7.45 -15.15
N TYR A 87 10.50 -7.80 -14.15
CA TYR A 87 10.52 -9.12 -13.54
C TYR A 87 9.14 -9.75 -13.55
N THR A 88 9.11 -11.07 -13.62
CA THR A 88 7.90 -11.87 -13.41
C THR A 88 8.21 -13.06 -12.52
N TYR A 89 7.24 -13.47 -11.77
CA TYR A 89 7.31 -14.63 -10.89
C TYR A 89 5.96 -15.33 -10.84
N ALA A 90 5.97 -16.61 -10.45
CA ALA A 90 4.77 -17.40 -10.24
C ALA A 90 5.00 -18.38 -9.08
N GLY A 91 4.06 -18.47 -8.16
CA GLY A 91 4.17 -19.41 -7.03
C GLY A 91 3.17 -19.14 -5.92
N GLU A 92 3.24 -19.97 -4.92
CA GLU A 92 2.39 -19.92 -3.73
C GLU A 92 2.81 -18.80 -2.79
N VAL A 93 1.80 -18.13 -2.20
CA VAL A 93 1.92 -17.23 -1.05
C VAL A 93 1.05 -17.72 0.09
N PHE A 94 1.41 -17.33 1.31
CA PHE A 94 0.85 -17.90 2.53
C PHE A 94 0.39 -16.76 3.44
N ARG A 95 -0.94 -16.66 3.68
CA ARG A 95 -1.53 -15.62 4.53
C ARG A 95 -2.56 -16.22 5.47
N ARG A 96 -2.37 -16.04 6.76
CA ARG A 96 -3.39 -16.41 7.75
C ARG A 96 -4.62 -15.52 7.57
N GLN A 97 -5.77 -16.16 7.49
CA GLN A 97 -7.06 -15.48 7.49
C GLN A 97 -7.57 -15.43 8.94
N GLN A 98 -7.88 -14.22 9.44
CA GLN A 98 -8.33 -14.04 10.82
C GLN A 98 -9.86 -14.05 10.93
N ASP A 99 -10.52 -13.45 9.92
CA ASP A 99 -11.94 -13.12 10.01
C ASP A 99 -12.83 -13.94 9.06
N ASP A 100 -12.24 -14.72 8.16
CA ASP A 100 -12.99 -15.48 7.16
C ASP A 100 -12.32 -16.84 6.87
N MET A 101 -12.86 -17.88 7.49
CA MET A 101 -12.37 -19.26 7.30
C MET A 101 -12.61 -19.81 5.88
N ALA A 102 -13.48 -19.18 5.09
CA ALA A 102 -13.72 -19.60 3.70
C ALA A 102 -12.61 -19.13 2.74
N ARG A 103 -11.81 -18.13 3.13
CA ARG A 103 -10.67 -17.66 2.35
C ARG A 103 -9.48 -18.59 2.46
N ALA A 104 -8.87 -18.91 1.32
CA ALA A 104 -7.65 -19.75 1.29
C ALA A 104 -6.48 -19.06 2.00
N ASN A 105 -5.78 -19.81 2.84
CA ASN A 105 -4.53 -19.40 3.48
C ASN A 105 -3.31 -19.51 2.57
N GLU A 106 -3.39 -20.38 1.58
CA GLU A 106 -2.40 -20.64 0.56
C GLU A 106 -3.05 -20.48 -0.80
N TYR A 107 -2.45 -19.70 -1.67
CA TYR A 107 -2.95 -19.47 -3.02
C TYR A 107 -1.82 -19.02 -3.96
N PHE A 108 -2.04 -19.23 -5.25
CA PHE A 108 -1.07 -18.88 -6.27
C PHE A 108 -1.12 -17.40 -6.63
N GLN A 109 0.05 -16.80 -6.87
CA GLN A 109 0.18 -15.47 -7.47
C GLN A 109 1.10 -15.52 -8.69
N VAL A 110 0.78 -14.73 -9.70
CA VAL A 110 1.66 -14.41 -10.81
C VAL A 110 1.84 -12.90 -10.83
N GLY A 111 3.07 -12.44 -10.84
CA GLY A 111 3.39 -11.02 -10.73
C GLY A 111 4.18 -10.47 -11.90
N TYR A 112 4.07 -9.15 -12.05
CA TYR A 112 4.85 -8.35 -12.99
C TYR A 112 5.30 -7.07 -12.29
N GLU A 113 6.63 -6.84 -12.26
CA GLU A 113 7.27 -5.73 -11.56
C GLU A 113 8.18 -4.96 -12.50
N ILE A 114 8.16 -3.63 -12.40
CA ILE A 114 9.05 -2.72 -13.15
C ILE A 114 9.79 -1.82 -12.19
N PHE A 115 11.11 -1.74 -12.39
CA PHE A 115 12.02 -0.80 -11.73
C PHE A 115 12.56 0.15 -12.81
N ASP A 116 12.09 1.40 -12.82
CA ASP A 116 12.44 2.37 -13.87
C ASP A 116 12.32 3.81 -13.35
N ARG A 117 13.45 4.54 -13.35
CA ARG A 117 13.45 5.96 -12.96
C ARG A 117 13.29 6.92 -14.13
N GLN A 118 13.38 6.45 -15.38
CA GLN A 118 13.34 7.33 -16.55
C GLN A 118 11.93 7.87 -16.80
N ASN A 119 10.92 7.00 -16.70
CA ASN A 119 9.52 7.38 -16.90
C ASN A 119 8.57 6.62 -15.98
N PRO A 120 8.44 7.03 -14.71
CA PRO A 120 7.57 6.36 -13.74
C PRO A 120 6.09 6.28 -14.17
N ALA A 121 5.56 7.31 -14.83
CA ALA A 121 4.17 7.30 -15.32
C ALA A 121 3.94 6.26 -16.42
N ALA A 122 4.92 6.08 -17.31
CA ALA A 122 4.87 5.04 -18.33
C ALA A 122 4.99 3.64 -17.73
N ALA A 123 5.80 3.46 -16.69
CA ALA A 123 5.94 2.19 -15.96
C ALA A 123 4.63 1.83 -15.23
N ASP A 124 3.99 2.79 -14.54
CA ASP A 124 2.67 2.61 -13.93
C ASP A 124 1.63 2.14 -14.95
N ALA A 125 1.58 2.82 -16.09
CA ALA A 125 0.65 2.50 -17.18
C ALA A 125 0.95 1.11 -17.77
N GLU A 126 2.22 0.76 -17.94
CA GLU A 126 2.62 -0.54 -18.48
C GLU A 126 2.16 -1.68 -17.58
N VAL A 127 2.44 -1.62 -16.26
CA VAL A 127 2.00 -2.66 -15.32
C VAL A 127 0.48 -2.79 -15.31
N PHE A 128 -0.23 -1.66 -15.22
CA PHE A 128 -1.69 -1.64 -15.22
C PHE A 128 -2.24 -2.30 -16.51
N VAL A 129 -1.75 -1.90 -17.68
CA VAL A 129 -2.24 -2.40 -18.98
C VAL A 129 -1.90 -3.87 -19.18
N GLN A 130 -0.70 -4.33 -18.79
CA GLN A 130 -0.34 -5.74 -18.88
C GLN A 130 -1.28 -6.63 -18.06
N ILE A 131 -1.61 -6.20 -16.85
CA ILE A 131 -2.56 -6.92 -15.99
C ILE A 131 -3.99 -6.81 -16.54
N TYR A 132 -4.43 -5.63 -16.96
CA TYR A 132 -5.75 -5.41 -17.59
C TYR A 132 -5.97 -6.34 -18.79
N ASN A 133 -4.98 -6.43 -19.68
CA ASN A 133 -5.06 -7.29 -20.88
C ASN A 133 -5.03 -8.78 -20.52
N ALA A 134 -4.26 -9.18 -19.50
CA ALA A 134 -4.20 -10.56 -19.02
C ALA A 134 -5.55 -11.05 -18.45
N LEU A 135 -6.39 -10.12 -17.98
CA LEU A 135 -7.73 -10.38 -17.42
C LEU A 135 -8.85 -10.23 -18.45
N HIS A 136 -8.50 -10.03 -19.73
CA HIS A 136 -9.50 -9.84 -20.80
C HIS A 136 -10.48 -11.01 -20.87
N GLY A 137 -11.76 -10.69 -21.05
CA GLY A 137 -12.85 -11.68 -21.13
C GLY A 137 -13.53 -11.98 -19.79
N LEU A 138 -13.03 -11.44 -18.67
CA LEU A 138 -13.69 -11.51 -17.38
C LEU A 138 -14.50 -10.24 -17.12
N SER A 139 -15.68 -10.38 -16.48
CA SER A 139 -16.49 -9.24 -16.05
C SER A 139 -15.92 -8.66 -14.75
N LEU A 140 -15.02 -7.69 -14.89
CA LEU A 140 -14.30 -7.09 -13.77
C LEU A 140 -14.44 -5.56 -13.77
N ARG A 141 -14.58 -5.00 -12.58
CA ARG A 141 -14.47 -3.57 -12.32
C ARG A 141 -13.02 -3.23 -11.96
N ALA A 142 -12.45 -2.27 -12.66
CA ALA A 142 -11.14 -1.72 -12.33
C ALA A 142 -11.29 -0.52 -11.40
N ALA A 143 -10.76 -0.64 -10.19
CA ALA A 143 -10.65 0.45 -9.23
C ALA A 143 -9.21 0.97 -9.20
N THR A 144 -9.05 2.30 -9.16
CA THR A 144 -7.75 2.97 -9.06
C THR A 144 -7.74 3.98 -7.93
N GLY A 145 -6.55 4.34 -7.47
CA GLY A 145 -6.31 5.36 -6.48
C GLY A 145 -4.87 5.85 -6.51
N ASP A 146 -4.54 6.79 -5.64
CA ASP A 146 -3.15 7.24 -5.49
C ASP A 146 -2.90 7.73 -4.05
N ILE A 147 -2.14 6.96 -3.30
CA ILE A 147 -1.74 7.29 -1.91
C ILE A 147 -0.89 8.56 -1.87
N GLY A 148 -0.14 8.84 -2.93
CA GLY A 148 0.68 10.04 -3.06
C GLY A 148 -0.11 11.35 -2.99
N ILE A 149 -1.39 11.35 -3.35
CA ILE A 149 -2.27 12.52 -3.22
C ILE A 149 -2.50 12.83 -1.74
N LEU A 150 -2.84 11.84 -0.93
CA LEU A 150 -3.03 12.03 0.51
C LEU A 150 -1.72 12.41 1.20
N THR A 151 -0.61 11.79 0.80
CA THR A 151 0.73 12.14 1.30
C THR A 151 1.07 13.61 1.00
N ALA A 152 0.81 14.09 -0.22
CA ALA A 152 1.00 15.47 -0.61
C ALA A 152 0.10 16.43 0.19
N ALA A 153 -1.16 16.04 0.41
CA ALA A 153 -2.09 16.81 1.22
C ALA A 153 -1.58 17.00 2.66
N VAL A 154 -1.12 15.91 3.29
CA VAL A 154 -0.53 15.96 4.64
C VAL A 154 0.73 16.83 4.67
N ALA A 155 1.60 16.72 3.67
CA ALA A 155 2.80 17.55 3.56
C ALA A 155 2.46 19.05 3.45
N GLY A 156 1.34 19.40 2.79
CA GLY A 156 0.87 20.77 2.62
C GLY A 156 0.21 21.41 3.84
N LEU A 157 -0.11 20.65 4.89
CA LEU A 157 -0.74 21.16 6.11
C LEU A 157 0.13 22.20 6.83
N GLN A 158 -0.49 23.22 7.37
CA GLN A 158 0.17 24.24 8.19
C GLN A 158 0.23 23.77 9.65
N THR A 159 1.16 22.88 9.94
CA THR A 159 1.34 22.29 11.27
C THR A 159 2.79 21.80 11.46
N THR A 160 3.11 21.28 12.64
CA THR A 160 4.46 20.78 12.96
C THR A 160 4.81 19.54 12.16
N ASP A 161 6.10 19.36 11.86
CA ASP A 161 6.58 18.15 11.18
C ASP A 161 6.27 16.89 11.97
N ALA A 162 6.29 16.96 13.30
CA ALA A 162 5.93 15.84 14.18
C ALA A 162 4.48 15.37 13.93
N ARG A 163 3.52 16.31 13.75
CA ARG A 163 2.13 15.98 13.41
C ARG A 163 2.00 15.42 12.00
N LYS A 164 2.71 15.99 11.02
CA LYS A 164 2.75 15.47 9.65
C LYS A 164 3.29 14.04 9.64
N HIS A 165 4.40 13.77 10.30
CA HIS A 165 4.97 12.42 10.41
C HIS A 165 4.03 11.44 11.13
N ALA A 166 3.29 11.91 12.14
CA ALA A 166 2.30 11.06 12.82
C ALA A 166 1.14 10.68 11.87
N LEU A 167 0.65 11.62 11.07
CA LEU A 167 -0.39 11.37 10.07
C LEU A 167 0.11 10.43 8.97
N LEU A 168 1.31 10.67 8.42
CA LEU A 168 1.90 9.85 7.36
C LEU A 168 2.10 8.39 7.80
N ARG A 169 2.52 8.15 9.05
CA ARG A 169 2.62 6.78 9.60
C ARG A 169 1.29 6.03 9.67
N HIS A 170 0.17 6.74 9.60
CA HIS A 170 -1.16 6.16 9.70
C HIS A 170 -1.99 6.30 8.42
N VAL A 171 -1.35 6.62 7.28
CA VAL A 171 -2.02 6.69 5.97
C VAL A 171 -2.78 5.40 5.67
N TRP A 172 -2.19 4.24 5.96
CA TRP A 172 -2.79 2.91 5.77
C TRP A 172 -3.72 2.45 6.91
N ARG A 173 -4.01 3.32 7.89
CA ARG A 173 -4.88 3.04 9.04
C ARG A 173 -5.95 4.12 9.16
N PRO A 174 -7.02 4.07 8.34
CA PRO A 174 -8.00 5.16 8.21
C PRO A 174 -8.58 5.65 9.54
N ASN A 175 -8.96 4.75 10.43
CA ASN A 175 -9.52 5.10 11.74
C ASN A 175 -8.50 5.85 12.63
N ARG A 176 -7.24 5.42 12.59
CA ARG A 176 -6.18 6.06 13.37
C ARG A 176 -5.82 7.43 12.81
N PHE A 177 -5.75 7.54 11.48
CA PHE A 177 -5.53 8.79 10.77
C PHE A 177 -6.62 9.82 11.12
N LYS A 178 -7.89 9.42 11.04
CA LYS A 178 -9.02 10.27 11.40
C LYS A 178 -8.95 10.72 12.86
N ALA A 179 -8.67 9.80 13.79
CA ALA A 179 -8.53 10.13 15.21
C ALA A 179 -7.42 11.13 15.49
N LEU A 180 -6.30 11.09 14.73
CA LEU A 180 -5.23 12.08 14.82
C LEU A 180 -5.66 13.44 14.27
N LEU A 181 -6.37 13.49 13.16
CA LEU A 181 -6.92 14.75 12.62
C LEU A 181 -7.87 15.42 13.63
N GLU A 182 -8.79 14.66 14.22
CA GLU A 182 -9.70 15.15 15.24
C GLU A 182 -8.96 15.66 16.49
N GLN A 183 -7.87 15.00 16.88
CA GLN A 183 -7.03 15.42 17.99
C GLN A 183 -6.26 16.70 17.65
N PHE A 184 -5.60 16.78 16.49
CA PHE A 184 -4.77 17.90 16.10
C PHE A 184 -5.56 19.15 15.75
N SER A 185 -6.82 19.02 15.34
CA SER A 185 -7.75 20.11 15.10
C SER A 185 -8.52 20.57 16.35
N GLY A 186 -8.37 19.87 17.48
CA GLY A 186 -9.13 20.17 18.68
C GLY A 186 -10.61 19.73 18.64
N ARG A 187 -11.06 19.07 17.56
CA ARG A 187 -12.43 18.53 17.45
C ARG A 187 -12.70 17.44 18.50
N LYS A 188 -11.63 16.76 18.95
CA LYS A 188 -11.71 15.78 20.03
C LYS A 188 -11.02 16.32 21.29
N PRO A 189 -11.68 16.29 22.47
CA PRO A 189 -11.09 16.78 23.69
C PRO A 189 -9.88 15.94 24.11
N VAL A 190 -8.86 16.62 24.66
CA VAL A 190 -7.69 15.95 25.21
C VAL A 190 -8.08 15.08 26.40
N PRO A 191 -7.70 13.80 26.45
CA PRO A 191 -8.00 12.92 27.58
C PRO A 191 -7.53 13.48 28.93
N ALA A 192 -8.29 13.22 29.99
CA ALA A 192 -7.98 13.74 31.34
C ALA A 192 -6.58 13.32 31.82
N SER A 193 -6.18 12.08 31.56
CA SER A 193 -4.83 11.57 31.87
C SER A 193 -3.72 12.37 31.17
N ARG A 194 -3.92 12.72 29.90
CA ARG A 194 -2.96 13.54 29.14
C ARG A 194 -2.90 14.97 29.67
N ARG A 195 -4.06 15.56 30.03
CA ARG A 195 -4.10 16.90 30.64
C ARG A 195 -3.35 16.91 31.98
N ALA A 196 -3.55 15.90 32.81
CA ALA A 196 -2.84 15.76 34.09
C ALA A 196 -1.30 15.64 33.88
N LEU A 197 -0.88 14.84 32.88
CA LEU A 197 0.52 14.71 32.52
C LEU A 197 1.13 16.06 32.09
N LEU A 198 0.43 16.81 31.23
CA LEU A 198 0.90 18.08 30.68
C LEU A 198 0.89 19.21 31.71
N SER A 199 0.05 19.13 32.76
CA SER A 199 -0.02 20.12 33.86
C SER A 199 0.98 19.87 34.99
N ALA A 200 1.64 18.70 35.00
CA ALA A 200 2.63 18.38 36.00
C ALA A 200 3.86 19.28 35.87
N LYS A 201 4.16 20.08 36.89
CA LYS A 201 5.31 21.03 36.93
C LYS A 201 6.66 20.34 37.13
N THR A 202 6.68 19.16 37.67
CA THR A 202 7.83 18.28 37.84
C THR A 202 7.70 17.08 36.94
N GLY A 203 8.82 16.66 36.32
CA GLY A 203 8.83 15.50 35.43
C GLY A 203 8.09 14.31 36.03
N VAL A 204 7.44 13.52 35.21
CA VAL A 204 6.68 12.35 35.69
C VAL A 204 7.60 11.43 36.46
N ALA A 205 7.41 11.33 37.78
CA ALA A 205 8.09 10.35 38.60
C ALA A 205 7.59 8.96 38.19
N ILE A 206 8.44 8.23 37.46
CA ILE A 206 8.17 6.84 37.10
C ILE A 206 8.61 5.99 38.29
N GLU A 207 7.67 5.69 39.18
CA GLU A 207 7.90 4.84 40.36
C GLU A 207 7.86 3.33 40.02
N ALA A 208 7.26 2.98 38.88
CA ALA A 208 7.15 1.60 38.44
C ALA A 208 8.53 1.03 37.99
N PRO A 209 8.78 -0.27 38.25
CA PRO A 209 9.98 -0.92 37.75
C PRO A 209 10.08 -0.84 36.23
N MET A 210 11.30 -0.54 35.73
CA MET A 210 11.57 -0.48 34.30
C MET A 210 11.78 -1.91 33.75
N ILE A 211 10.70 -2.59 33.46
CA ILE A 211 10.69 -3.99 32.97
C ILE A 211 10.44 -4.11 31.45
N GLY A 212 10.19 -3.00 30.77
CA GLY A 212 9.95 -2.96 29.32
C GLY A 212 11.18 -2.59 28.50
N LEU A 213 11.04 -2.65 27.18
CA LEU A 213 12.09 -2.30 26.20
C LEU A 213 12.39 -0.79 26.15
N ARG A 214 11.55 0.08 26.71
CA ARG A 214 11.73 1.53 26.68
C ARG A 214 12.55 2.02 27.85
N SER A 215 13.62 2.77 27.54
CA SER A 215 14.42 3.44 28.54
C SER A 215 13.67 4.65 29.16
N ARG A 216 14.16 5.14 30.29
CA ARG A 216 13.65 6.39 30.91
C ARG A 216 13.76 7.57 29.94
N ASP A 217 14.87 7.67 29.21
CA ASP A 217 15.11 8.73 28.23
C ASP A 217 14.12 8.67 27.07
N ALA A 218 13.79 7.46 26.57
CA ALA A 218 12.76 7.28 25.55
C ALA A 218 11.38 7.73 26.03
N ILE A 219 11.05 7.49 27.30
CA ILE A 219 9.78 7.94 27.91
C ILE A 219 9.81 9.47 28.05
N GLN A 220 10.88 10.04 28.56
CA GLN A 220 11.02 11.50 28.71
C GLN A 220 10.91 12.21 27.37
N THR A 221 11.64 11.76 26.35
CA THR A 221 11.55 12.28 24.97
C THR A 221 10.10 12.28 24.48
N ARG A 222 9.34 11.22 24.77
CA ARG A 222 7.91 11.16 24.39
C ARG A 222 7.07 12.18 25.14
N ILE A 223 7.33 12.41 26.42
CA ILE A 223 6.66 13.44 27.22
C ILE A 223 6.96 14.84 26.67
N ASP A 224 8.22 15.09 26.32
CA ASP A 224 8.66 16.38 25.75
C ASP A 224 7.95 16.64 24.41
N HIS A 225 7.84 15.62 23.55
CA HIS A 225 7.05 15.72 22.31
C HIS A 225 5.56 16.01 22.57
N LEU A 226 4.97 15.46 23.65
CA LEU A 226 3.58 15.77 24.02
C LEU A 226 3.44 17.23 24.50
N HIS A 227 4.42 17.78 25.22
CA HIS A 227 4.44 19.18 25.61
C HIS A 227 4.58 20.10 24.39
N GLN A 228 5.47 19.78 23.44
CA GLN A 228 5.61 20.52 22.19
C GLN A 228 4.32 20.49 21.36
N ASP A 229 3.67 19.32 21.27
CA ASP A 229 2.37 19.19 20.56
C ASP A 229 1.27 20.05 21.22
N ALA A 230 1.27 20.13 22.56
CA ALA A 230 0.25 20.85 23.32
C ALA A 230 0.28 22.38 23.12
N ILE A 231 1.45 22.94 22.78
CA ILE A 231 1.62 24.39 22.50
C ILE A 231 1.50 24.74 21.02
N ALA A 232 1.43 23.71 20.14
CA ALA A 232 1.27 23.93 18.71
C ALA A 232 -0.18 24.36 18.38
N ASP A 233 -0.32 25.33 17.48
CA ASP A 233 -1.63 25.77 17.00
C ASP A 233 -2.42 24.55 16.44
N PRO A 234 -3.74 24.49 16.69
CA PRO A 234 -4.55 23.44 16.11
C PRO A 234 -4.62 23.56 14.59
N LEU A 235 -4.75 22.42 13.90
CA LEU A 235 -5.10 22.42 12.49
C LEU A 235 -6.40 23.20 12.28
N SER A 236 -6.43 24.03 11.25
CA SER A 236 -7.64 24.78 10.91
C SER A 236 -8.76 23.84 10.47
N ASN A 237 -10.00 24.20 10.76
CA ASN A 237 -11.15 23.45 10.25
C ASN A 237 -11.15 23.36 8.72
N ALA A 238 -10.73 24.43 8.04
CA ALA A 238 -10.63 24.46 6.58
C ALA A 238 -9.68 23.37 6.04
N GLU A 239 -8.50 23.19 6.67
CA GLU A 239 -7.56 22.13 6.25
C GLU A 239 -8.12 20.72 6.51
N VAL A 240 -8.79 20.51 7.64
CA VAL A 240 -9.43 19.22 7.92
C VAL A 240 -10.55 18.95 6.93
N ASP A 241 -11.37 19.93 6.61
CA ASP A 241 -12.47 19.80 5.65
C ASP A 241 -11.95 19.54 4.22
N LEU A 242 -10.80 20.12 3.84
CA LEU A 242 -10.13 19.80 2.57
C LEU A 242 -9.63 18.35 2.53
N LEU A 243 -9.02 17.87 3.62
CA LEU A 243 -8.60 16.45 3.72
C LEU A 243 -9.80 15.51 3.63
N ASP A 244 -10.89 15.83 4.32
CA ASP A 244 -12.12 15.04 4.25
C ASP A 244 -12.71 15.06 2.83
N ALA A 245 -12.71 16.22 2.16
CA ALA A 245 -13.15 16.35 0.78
C ALA A 245 -12.30 15.50 -0.18
N ILE A 246 -10.96 15.51 -0.03
CA ILE A 246 -10.06 14.65 -0.82
C ILE A 246 -10.43 13.18 -0.62
N LEU A 247 -10.59 12.73 0.62
CA LEU A 247 -10.88 11.33 0.95
C LEU A 247 -12.26 10.85 0.48
N GLN A 248 -13.18 11.77 0.20
CA GLN A 248 -14.52 11.48 -0.32
C GLN A 248 -14.58 11.45 -1.84
N VAL A 249 -13.52 11.86 -2.55
CA VAL A 249 -13.51 11.81 -4.02
C VAL A 249 -13.60 10.36 -4.47
N ARG A 250 -14.70 10.06 -5.16
CA ARG A 250 -15.00 8.78 -5.75
C ARG A 250 -15.83 9.00 -7.00
N ASP A 251 -15.24 8.79 -8.17
CA ASP A 251 -15.88 9.00 -9.46
C ASP A 251 -15.08 8.28 -10.56
N ARG A 252 -15.48 8.43 -11.81
CA ARG A 252 -14.65 8.09 -12.95
C ARG A 252 -13.40 8.99 -12.96
N VAL A 253 -12.28 8.46 -13.46
CA VAL A 253 -10.98 9.15 -13.43
C VAL A 253 -11.03 10.61 -13.89
N PRO A 254 -11.65 10.99 -15.04
CA PRO A 254 -11.66 12.38 -15.47
C PRO A 254 -12.39 13.33 -14.49
N GLN A 255 -13.54 12.90 -13.95
CA GLN A 255 -14.33 13.66 -13.00
C GLN A 255 -13.63 13.77 -11.65
N ALA A 256 -13.03 12.69 -11.19
CA ALA A 256 -12.24 12.68 -9.97
C ALA A 256 -11.04 13.63 -10.06
N LEU A 257 -10.31 13.61 -11.20
CA LEU A 257 -9.21 14.54 -11.44
C LEU A 257 -9.67 16.00 -11.43
N ALA A 258 -10.80 16.31 -12.07
CA ALA A 258 -11.37 17.67 -12.06
C ALA A 258 -11.71 18.12 -10.63
N SER A 259 -12.37 17.27 -9.85
CA SER A 259 -12.70 17.57 -8.43
C SER A 259 -11.44 17.79 -7.60
N LEU A 260 -10.41 16.98 -7.79
CA LEU A 260 -9.14 17.14 -7.08
C LEU A 260 -8.39 18.42 -7.50
N ARG A 261 -8.46 18.82 -8.78
CA ARG A 261 -7.91 20.09 -9.28
C ARG A 261 -8.61 21.28 -8.64
N ASP A 262 -9.93 21.23 -8.44
CA ASP A 262 -10.66 22.28 -7.72
C ASP A 262 -10.18 22.40 -6.26
N ILE A 263 -10.02 21.28 -5.57
CA ILE A 263 -9.47 21.24 -4.21
C ILE A 263 -8.04 21.80 -4.19
N ALA A 264 -7.22 21.50 -5.20
CA ALA A 264 -5.84 21.98 -5.31
C ALA A 264 -5.73 23.51 -5.40
N THR A 265 -6.78 24.23 -5.81
CA THR A 265 -6.80 25.70 -5.77
C THR A 265 -6.64 26.26 -4.35
N GLN A 266 -7.11 25.51 -3.34
CA GLN A 266 -6.99 25.84 -1.93
C GLN A 266 -5.84 25.10 -1.23
N MET A 267 -5.33 24.01 -1.84
CA MET A 267 -4.22 23.19 -1.34
C MET A 267 -3.21 22.93 -2.47
N PRO A 268 -2.38 23.92 -2.85
CA PRO A 268 -1.46 23.82 -3.99
C PRO A 268 -0.45 22.66 -3.89
N ALA A 269 -0.18 22.14 -2.69
CA ALA A 269 0.68 21.00 -2.47
C ALA A 269 0.22 19.73 -3.23
N LEU A 270 -1.04 19.65 -3.64
CA LEU A 270 -1.58 18.54 -4.44
C LEU A 270 -1.11 18.55 -5.89
N THR A 271 -0.80 19.71 -6.45
CA THR A 271 -0.55 19.90 -7.89
C THR A 271 0.43 18.89 -8.47
N PRO A 272 1.63 18.65 -7.90
CA PRO A 272 2.57 17.69 -8.48
C PRO A 272 2.04 16.25 -8.50
N SER A 273 1.22 15.85 -7.52
CA SER A 273 0.60 14.52 -7.48
C SER A 273 -0.50 14.38 -8.53
N LEU A 274 -1.26 15.43 -8.77
CA LEU A 274 -2.29 15.45 -9.81
C LEU A 274 -1.67 15.46 -11.21
N ASP A 275 -0.54 16.16 -11.41
CA ASP A 275 0.21 16.13 -12.67
C ASP A 275 0.71 14.70 -12.97
N ARG A 276 1.20 13.97 -11.95
CA ARG A 276 1.58 12.56 -12.11
C ARG A 276 0.39 11.66 -12.44
N LEU A 277 -0.76 11.88 -11.79
CA LEU A 277 -2.00 11.16 -12.12
C LEU A 277 -2.41 11.40 -13.58
N GLU A 278 -2.40 12.64 -14.03
CA GLU A 278 -2.75 13.02 -15.41
C GLU A 278 -1.78 12.40 -16.43
N ALA A 279 -0.47 12.48 -16.19
CA ALA A 279 0.55 11.87 -17.04
C ALA A 279 0.39 10.34 -17.13
N ARG A 280 0.07 9.68 -16.00
CA ARG A 280 -0.20 8.24 -15.96
C ARG A 280 -1.43 7.90 -16.80
N MET A 281 -2.53 8.64 -16.66
CA MET A 281 -3.75 8.39 -17.41
C MET A 281 -3.54 8.61 -18.91
N ALA A 282 -2.78 9.63 -19.30
CA ALA A 282 -2.37 9.82 -20.68
C ALA A 282 -1.57 8.62 -21.23
N ALA A 283 -0.65 8.08 -20.41
CA ALA A 283 0.12 6.89 -20.77
C ALA A 283 -0.73 5.62 -20.87
N VAL A 284 -1.78 5.49 -20.06
CA VAL A 284 -2.79 4.39 -20.13
C VAL A 284 -3.60 4.51 -21.42
N MET A 285 -4.07 5.72 -21.76
CA MET A 285 -4.83 5.98 -22.99
C MET A 285 -4.02 5.66 -24.24
N THR A 286 -2.74 6.03 -24.30
CA THR A 286 -1.87 5.71 -25.43
C THR A 286 -1.66 4.21 -25.63
N ARG A 287 -1.95 3.39 -24.63
CA ARG A 287 -1.95 1.93 -24.69
C ARG A 287 -3.31 1.32 -24.98
N GLY A 288 -4.32 2.13 -25.33
CA GLY A 288 -5.61 1.70 -25.83
C GLY A 288 -6.68 1.45 -24.76
N ILE A 289 -6.48 1.89 -23.52
CA ILE A 289 -7.53 1.77 -22.47
C ILE A 289 -8.27 3.09 -22.32
N ALA A 290 -9.58 3.03 -22.34
CA ALA A 290 -10.48 4.15 -22.14
C ALA A 290 -10.52 4.52 -20.64
N VAL A 291 -9.79 5.57 -20.24
CA VAL A 291 -9.67 5.98 -18.81
C VAL A 291 -10.99 6.46 -18.21
N GLU A 292 -11.94 6.92 -19.04
CA GLU A 292 -13.31 7.26 -18.62
C GLU A 292 -14.12 6.06 -18.11
N THR A 293 -13.66 4.84 -18.36
CA THR A 293 -14.28 3.62 -17.83
C THR A 293 -13.71 3.19 -16.49
N LEU A 294 -12.60 3.80 -16.05
CA LEU A 294 -11.91 3.44 -14.82
C LEU A 294 -12.48 4.22 -13.64
N ASP A 295 -12.70 3.51 -12.53
CA ASP A 295 -13.07 4.13 -11.26
C ASP A 295 -11.83 4.67 -10.55
N PHE A 296 -11.98 5.84 -9.92
CA PHE A 296 -10.98 6.41 -9.02
C PHE A 296 -11.60 6.65 -7.65
N GLU A 297 -10.90 6.23 -6.60
CA GLU A 297 -11.26 6.48 -5.22
C GLU A 297 -10.02 6.97 -4.47
N ALA A 298 -10.04 8.19 -3.94
CA ALA A 298 -8.89 8.77 -3.24
C ALA A 298 -8.52 8.00 -1.95
N SER A 299 -9.47 7.28 -1.37
CA SER A 299 -9.25 6.40 -0.20
C SER A 299 -8.81 4.98 -0.57
N TYR A 300 -8.80 4.61 -1.85
CA TYR A 300 -8.46 3.26 -2.31
C TYR A 300 -7.00 2.91 -1.99
N GLY A 301 -6.75 1.66 -1.63
CA GLY A 301 -5.41 1.15 -1.33
C GLY A 301 -4.94 1.36 0.11
N ARG A 302 -5.64 2.17 0.91
CA ARG A 302 -5.24 2.47 2.31
C ARG A 302 -5.36 1.27 3.27
N THR A 303 -6.02 0.21 2.88
CA THR A 303 -6.27 -0.98 3.72
C THR A 303 -5.72 -2.26 3.11
N SER A 304 -5.14 -2.22 1.91
CA SER A 304 -4.70 -3.43 1.19
C SER A 304 -3.27 -3.82 1.54
N MET A 305 -2.29 -2.97 1.22
CA MET A 305 -0.87 -3.24 1.47
C MET A 305 -0.19 -1.97 2.00
N GLU A 306 0.47 -2.06 3.15
CA GLU A 306 1.07 -0.92 3.84
C GLU A 306 2.37 -0.39 3.20
N TYR A 307 2.77 -0.88 2.04
CA TYR A 307 3.96 -0.41 1.33
C TYR A 307 3.67 0.40 0.05
N TYR A 308 2.44 0.41 -0.47
CA TYR A 308 2.10 1.27 -1.60
C TYR A 308 2.09 2.75 -1.17
N ASP A 309 2.80 3.59 -1.90
CA ASP A 309 2.97 5.01 -1.57
C ASP A 309 2.60 5.96 -2.72
N GLY A 310 2.13 5.42 -3.83
CA GLY A 310 1.68 6.16 -5.00
C GLY A 310 0.43 5.54 -5.63
N PHE A 311 0.48 5.35 -6.94
CA PHE A 311 -0.56 4.68 -7.71
C PHE A 311 -0.92 3.32 -7.12
N VAL A 312 -2.21 3.05 -7.04
CA VAL A 312 -2.77 1.75 -6.63
C VAL A 312 -3.93 1.38 -7.53
N PHE A 313 -4.09 0.08 -7.79
CA PHE A 313 -5.20 -0.44 -8.58
C PHE A 313 -5.62 -1.82 -8.14
N GLY A 314 -6.84 -2.21 -8.49
CA GLY A 314 -7.36 -3.56 -8.27
C GLY A 314 -8.49 -3.90 -9.22
N PHE A 315 -8.64 -5.19 -9.52
CA PHE A 315 -9.67 -5.73 -10.37
C PHE A 315 -10.58 -6.65 -9.56
N TYR A 316 -11.86 -6.29 -9.52
CA TYR A 316 -12.87 -6.95 -8.70
C TYR A 316 -13.95 -7.57 -9.58
N ALA A 317 -14.35 -8.79 -9.25
CA ALA A 317 -15.45 -9.46 -9.95
C ALA A 317 -16.77 -8.71 -9.72
N GLU A 318 -17.44 -8.33 -10.82
CA GLU A 318 -18.72 -7.64 -10.75
C GLU A 318 -19.79 -8.53 -10.10
N GLY A 319 -20.54 -7.96 -9.16
CA GLY A 319 -21.57 -8.69 -8.43
C GLY A 319 -21.08 -9.72 -7.41
N ARG A 320 -19.76 -9.85 -7.21
CA ARG A 320 -19.14 -10.83 -6.32
C ARG A 320 -18.30 -10.15 -5.21
N SER A 321 -18.95 -9.35 -4.38
CA SER A 321 -18.31 -8.67 -3.24
C SER A 321 -17.74 -9.61 -2.15
N ASP A 322 -18.12 -10.90 -2.21
CA ASP A 322 -17.61 -11.98 -1.39
C ASP A 322 -16.19 -12.41 -1.78
N LEU A 323 -15.78 -12.15 -3.02
CA LEU A 323 -14.44 -12.49 -3.49
C LEU A 323 -13.42 -11.37 -3.23
N PRO A 324 -12.17 -11.73 -2.91
CA PRO A 324 -11.07 -10.76 -2.93
C PRO A 324 -10.78 -10.29 -4.36
N PRO A 325 -9.96 -9.23 -4.54
CA PRO A 325 -9.56 -8.79 -5.87
C PRO A 325 -8.87 -9.93 -6.64
N VAL A 326 -9.21 -10.06 -7.93
CA VAL A 326 -8.59 -11.01 -8.85
C VAL A 326 -7.16 -10.61 -9.16
N ALA A 327 -6.92 -9.31 -9.25
CA ALA A 327 -5.58 -8.73 -9.37
C ALA A 327 -5.52 -7.42 -8.59
N LEU A 328 -4.33 -7.09 -8.13
CA LEU A 328 -4.03 -5.82 -7.48
C LEU A 328 -2.58 -5.42 -7.72
N GLY A 329 -2.31 -4.14 -7.60
CA GLY A 329 -0.96 -3.62 -7.75
C GLY A 329 -0.83 -2.17 -7.33
N GLY A 330 0.39 -1.66 -7.42
CA GLY A 330 0.69 -0.28 -7.09
C GLY A 330 2.17 0.05 -7.10
N ARG A 331 2.47 1.33 -6.88
CA ARG A 331 3.80 1.91 -6.74
C ARG A 331 4.28 1.84 -5.30
N TYR A 332 5.57 1.54 -5.12
CA TYR A 332 6.18 1.31 -3.80
C TYR A 332 7.62 1.84 -3.70
N ASP A 333 7.84 3.09 -4.06
CA ASP A 333 9.16 3.73 -4.08
C ASP A 333 9.80 3.79 -2.68
N ALA A 334 9.01 4.01 -1.62
CA ALA A 334 9.49 3.99 -0.24
C ALA A 334 10.03 2.61 0.19
N LEU A 335 9.52 1.52 -0.38
CA LEU A 335 10.03 0.18 -0.10
C LEU A 335 11.44 0.00 -0.68
N THR A 336 11.68 0.47 -1.92
CA THR A 336 13.02 0.42 -2.52
C THR A 336 14.01 1.30 -1.76
N LEU A 337 13.61 2.49 -1.30
CA LEU A 337 14.42 3.36 -0.46
C LEU A 337 14.85 2.66 0.83
N ARG A 338 13.91 1.98 1.49
CA ARG A 338 14.16 1.29 2.76
C ARG A 338 15.08 0.08 2.59
N LEU A 339 14.81 -0.78 1.61
CA LEU A 339 15.61 -1.98 1.34
C LEU A 339 16.93 -1.67 0.63
N GLY A 340 17.01 -0.53 -0.05
CA GLY A 340 18.20 -0.05 -0.76
C GLY A 340 19.17 0.76 0.07
N GLN A 341 19.01 0.80 1.41
CA GLN A 341 19.86 1.58 2.30
C GLN A 341 19.96 3.07 1.91
N GLY A 342 18.83 3.66 1.58
CA GLY A 342 18.73 5.05 1.15
C GLY A 342 18.82 5.28 -0.36
N ARG A 343 19.03 4.23 -1.17
CA ARG A 343 18.92 4.31 -2.64
C ARG A 343 17.45 4.07 -3.04
N GLU A 344 16.78 5.08 -3.49
CA GLU A 344 15.43 4.98 -4.04
C GLU A 344 15.46 4.64 -5.52
N ILE A 345 14.66 3.67 -5.93
CA ILE A 345 14.40 3.35 -7.33
C ILE A 345 12.88 3.33 -7.50
N PRO A 346 12.33 4.13 -8.43
CA PRO A 346 10.90 4.08 -8.71
C PRO A 346 10.48 2.68 -9.16
N ALA A 347 9.53 2.10 -8.44
CA ALA A 347 9.10 0.73 -8.64
C ALA A 347 7.58 0.61 -8.58
N VAL A 348 7.02 -0.17 -9.49
CA VAL A 348 5.60 -0.47 -9.58
C VAL A 348 5.41 -1.91 -9.99
N GLY A 349 4.41 -2.56 -9.40
CA GLY A 349 4.13 -3.95 -9.74
C GLY A 349 2.69 -4.32 -9.48
N GLY A 350 2.35 -5.53 -9.90
CA GLY A 350 1.03 -6.07 -9.64
C GLY A 350 1.01 -7.58 -9.73
N VAL A 351 0.00 -8.16 -9.13
CA VAL A 351 -0.18 -9.61 -9.02
C VAL A 351 -1.58 -10.01 -9.48
N ILE A 352 -1.66 -11.18 -10.10
CA ILE A 352 -2.90 -11.84 -10.50
C ILE A 352 -3.06 -13.13 -9.69
N ARG A 353 -4.30 -13.48 -9.36
CA ARG A 353 -4.69 -14.75 -8.74
C ARG A 353 -5.32 -15.68 -9.78
N PRO A 354 -4.57 -16.66 -10.30
CA PRO A 354 -5.06 -17.57 -11.34
C PRO A 354 -6.26 -18.42 -10.89
N ASP A 355 -6.30 -18.79 -9.60
CA ASP A 355 -7.42 -19.53 -9.00
C ASP A 355 -8.77 -18.78 -9.14
N LEU A 356 -8.76 -17.47 -8.91
CA LEU A 356 -9.94 -16.63 -9.04
C LEU A 356 -10.33 -16.42 -10.51
N MET A 357 -9.36 -16.26 -11.41
CA MET A 357 -9.62 -16.16 -12.83
C MET A 357 -10.35 -17.39 -13.38
N LEU A 358 -9.86 -18.59 -13.04
CA LEU A 358 -10.45 -19.84 -13.47
C LEU A 358 -11.85 -20.06 -12.88
N ASN A 359 -12.08 -19.65 -11.63
CA ASN A 359 -13.41 -19.70 -11.02
C ASN A 359 -14.41 -18.83 -11.76
N LEU A 360 -14.03 -17.60 -12.11
CA LEU A 360 -14.91 -16.65 -12.83
C LEU A 360 -15.13 -17.06 -14.28
N GLY A 361 -14.11 -17.58 -14.97
CA GLY A 361 -14.22 -18.06 -16.34
C GLY A 361 -15.05 -19.34 -16.47
N ALA A 362 -15.21 -20.11 -15.40
CA ALA A 362 -16.05 -21.30 -15.37
C ALA A 362 -17.54 -20.95 -15.14
N ASP A 363 -17.84 -19.77 -14.60
CA ASP A 363 -19.19 -19.26 -14.34
C ASP A 363 -19.74 -18.44 -15.54
N ALA A 364 -18.92 -18.14 -16.55
CA ALA A 364 -19.26 -17.40 -17.78
C ALA A 364 -19.60 -18.38 -18.91
#